data_fd5f19f7e24369182040428d48661f6a
#
_entry.id   fd5f19f7e24369182040428d48661f6a
#
_cell.length_a   1.000
_cell.length_b   1.000
_cell.length_c   1.000
_cell.angle_alpha   90.00
_cell.angle_beta   90.00
_cell.angle_gamma   90.00
#
_symmetry.space_group_name_H-M   'P 1'
#
loop_
_entity.id
_entity.type
_entity.pdbx_description
1 polymer ?
#
loop_
_entity_poly.entity_id
_entity_poly.type
_entity_poly.pdbx_seq_one_letter_code
_entity_poly.pdbx_strand_id
1 'polypeptide(L)'
;KKPECKPSLTYRSTRGSNPNLDQGMNFLCQCMLECGDVLLYSGTHNITHHEQEHKIKTTFQTINQIIGNTLSPEEMTEILKRLNFEIDVTCDENFFMVTVPNYRHDIADMQDLAEEILRLYGIDSIRAKPLAFRENLALNTHYRFYTYRRNLAHSLLAQGLYECIHYVFASSKDLEEYGFVQID
;
A
#
# COMPACT_ATOMS: atom_id res chain seq x y z
N LYS A 1 -28.74 -12.57 17.99
CA LYS A 1 -28.09 -11.24 17.98
C LYS A 1 -26.64 -11.49 17.59
N LYS A 2 -26.22 -11.02 16.41
CA LYS A 2 -24.79 -11.01 16.05
C LYS A 2 -24.05 -10.16 17.11
N PRO A 3 -22.95 -10.64 17.66
CA PRO A 3 -22.14 -9.78 18.52
C PRO A 3 -21.66 -8.59 17.68
N GLU A 4 -21.99 -7.39 18.11
CA GLU A 4 -21.46 -6.18 17.48
C GLU A 4 -19.95 -6.16 17.71
N CYS A 5 -19.21 -6.56 16.69
CA CYS A 5 -17.76 -6.49 16.74
C CYS A 5 -17.36 -5.01 16.69
N LYS A 6 -16.69 -4.54 17.73
CA LYS A 6 -16.23 -3.14 17.75
C LYS A 6 -15.31 -2.90 16.54
N PRO A 7 -15.48 -1.82 15.79
CA PRO A 7 -14.67 -1.55 14.59
C PRO A 7 -13.15 -1.63 14.85
N SER A 8 -12.72 -1.21 16.06
CA SER A 8 -11.32 -1.30 16.47
C SER A 8 -10.79 -2.73 16.64
N LEU A 9 -11.65 -3.69 17.03
CA LEU A 9 -11.27 -5.09 17.18
C LEU A 9 -11.16 -5.75 15.81
N THR A 10 -12.10 -5.46 14.92
CA THR A 10 -12.07 -5.95 13.53
C THR A 10 -10.81 -5.45 12.82
N TYR A 11 -10.50 -4.16 12.94
CA TYR A 11 -9.29 -3.60 12.33
C TYR A 11 -8.00 -4.23 12.90
N ARG A 12 -7.93 -4.48 14.21
CA ARG A 12 -6.76 -5.12 14.83
C ARG A 12 -6.58 -6.57 14.43
N SER A 13 -7.66 -7.32 14.26
CA SER A 13 -7.62 -8.74 13.90
C SER A 13 -7.35 -8.98 12.42
N THR A 14 -7.91 -8.14 11.54
CA THR A 14 -7.86 -8.33 10.09
C THR A 14 -6.96 -7.30 9.38
N ARG A 15 -6.55 -6.23 10.07
CA ARG A 15 -5.86 -5.06 9.48
C ARG A 15 -6.61 -4.47 8.29
N GLY A 16 -7.95 -4.56 8.33
CA GLY A 16 -8.81 -4.11 7.24
C GLY A 16 -8.98 -5.13 6.11
N SER A 17 -8.32 -6.29 6.16
CA SER A 17 -8.53 -7.34 5.17
C SER A 17 -9.78 -8.16 5.50
N ASN A 18 -10.55 -8.52 4.48
CA ASN A 18 -11.57 -9.56 4.60
C ASN A 18 -10.91 -10.90 4.29
N PRO A 19 -10.79 -11.81 5.28
CA PRO A 19 -10.17 -13.10 5.02
C PRO A 19 -11.03 -13.89 4.03
N ASN A 20 -10.39 -14.56 3.08
CA ASN A 20 -11.08 -15.54 2.25
C ASN A 20 -11.45 -16.75 3.15
N LEU A 21 -12.69 -16.72 3.66
CA LEU A 21 -13.17 -17.72 4.62
C LEU A 21 -13.20 -19.12 4.03
N ASP A 22 -13.46 -19.26 2.74
CA ASP A 22 -13.53 -20.57 2.06
C ASP A 22 -12.14 -21.21 2.00
N GLN A 23 -11.10 -20.46 1.63
CA GLN A 23 -9.73 -20.97 1.67
C GLN A 23 -9.28 -21.30 3.10
N GLY A 24 -9.60 -20.44 4.05
CA GLY A 24 -9.28 -20.66 5.46
C GLY A 24 -9.95 -21.92 6.01
N MET A 25 -11.22 -22.14 5.71
CA MET A 25 -11.97 -23.34 6.11
C MET A 25 -11.43 -24.59 5.43
N ASN A 26 -11.13 -24.55 4.13
CA ASN A 26 -10.55 -25.67 3.42
C ASN A 26 -9.18 -26.06 4.02
N PHE A 27 -8.33 -25.08 4.30
CA PHE A 27 -7.04 -25.30 4.93
C PHE A 27 -7.20 -25.88 6.34
N LEU A 28 -8.13 -25.36 7.15
CA LEU A 28 -8.43 -25.90 8.48
C LEU A 28 -8.89 -27.34 8.40
N CYS A 29 -9.81 -27.67 7.50
CA CYS A 29 -10.28 -29.03 7.27
C CYS A 29 -9.13 -29.98 6.88
N GLN A 30 -8.24 -29.54 6.01
CA GLN A 30 -7.06 -30.29 5.62
C GLN A 30 -6.13 -30.55 6.82
N CYS A 31 -5.82 -29.53 7.60
CA CYS A 31 -5.00 -29.68 8.80
C CYS A 31 -5.64 -30.66 9.82
N MET A 32 -6.96 -30.59 10.00
CA MET A 32 -7.67 -31.50 10.89
C MET A 32 -7.59 -32.96 10.43
N LEU A 33 -7.72 -33.23 9.13
CA LEU A 33 -7.57 -34.54 8.53
C LEU A 33 -6.14 -35.09 8.65
N GLU A 34 -5.14 -34.23 8.59
CA GLU A 34 -3.72 -34.61 8.74
C GLU A 34 -3.33 -34.89 10.21
N CYS A 35 -3.99 -34.21 11.17
CA CYS A 35 -3.63 -34.28 12.59
C CYS A 35 -4.31 -35.42 13.38
N GLY A 36 -5.31 -36.10 12.85
CA GLY A 36 -6.00 -37.17 13.60
C GLY A 36 -7.21 -37.80 12.91
N ASP A 37 -7.87 -38.71 13.62
CA ASP A 37 -9.10 -39.38 13.17
C ASP A 37 -10.29 -38.41 13.24
N VAL A 38 -10.45 -37.60 12.21
CA VAL A 38 -11.56 -36.67 12.08
C VAL A 38 -12.55 -37.15 11.06
N LEU A 39 -13.83 -37.21 11.44
CA LEU A 39 -14.94 -37.50 10.54
C LEU A 39 -15.58 -36.18 10.07
N LEU A 40 -15.53 -35.93 8.77
CA LEU A 40 -16.24 -34.81 8.17
C LEU A 40 -17.70 -35.26 7.84
N TYR A 41 -18.67 -34.49 8.31
CA TYR A 41 -20.07 -34.72 7.96
C TYR A 41 -20.36 -34.19 6.55
N SER A 42 -21.19 -34.92 5.78
CA SER A 42 -21.55 -34.55 4.41
C SER A 42 -22.60 -33.44 4.30
N GLY A 43 -22.92 -32.76 5.39
CA GLY A 43 -23.84 -31.61 5.37
C GLY A 43 -23.16 -30.34 4.91
N THR A 44 -23.74 -29.65 3.93
CA THR A 44 -23.23 -28.35 3.44
C THR A 44 -23.99 -27.22 4.09
N HIS A 45 -23.27 -26.31 4.75
CA HIS A 45 -23.82 -25.04 5.19
C HIS A 45 -23.16 -23.94 4.35
N ASN A 46 -23.91 -23.43 3.35
CA ASN A 46 -23.41 -22.37 2.48
C ASN A 46 -23.74 -21.01 3.09
N ILE A 47 -22.70 -20.30 3.52
CA ILE A 47 -22.77 -18.87 3.81
C ILE A 47 -22.03 -18.18 2.68
N THR A 48 -22.76 -17.78 1.64
CA THR A 48 -22.15 -17.04 0.52
C THR A 48 -22.12 -15.55 0.85
N HIS A 49 -20.93 -15.00 0.91
CA HIS A 49 -20.73 -13.57 0.85
C HIS A 49 -20.25 -13.25 -0.57
N HIS A 50 -21.07 -12.55 -1.35
CA HIS A 50 -20.64 -12.10 -2.68
C HIS A 50 -19.73 -10.89 -2.50
N GLU A 51 -18.45 -11.11 -2.58
CA GLU A 51 -17.48 -10.02 -2.70
C GLU A 51 -17.47 -9.51 -4.14
N GLN A 52 -17.42 -8.20 -4.30
CA GLN A 52 -17.25 -7.60 -5.62
C GLN A 52 -15.81 -7.83 -6.07
N GLU A 53 -15.66 -8.45 -7.24
CA GLU A 53 -14.35 -8.59 -7.87
C GLU A 53 -13.77 -7.20 -8.16
N HIS A 54 -12.57 -6.96 -7.67
CA HIS A 54 -11.84 -5.75 -8.01
C HIS A 54 -11.04 -5.96 -9.29
N LYS A 55 -11.33 -5.14 -10.32
CA LYS A 55 -10.67 -5.24 -11.63
C LYS A 55 -9.97 -3.93 -11.97
N ILE A 56 -8.71 -4.04 -12.35
CA ILE A 56 -7.88 -2.91 -12.74
C ILE A 56 -7.60 -3.00 -14.24
N LYS A 57 -7.98 -1.95 -14.97
CA LYS A 57 -7.67 -1.83 -16.41
C LYS A 57 -6.42 -0.97 -16.58
N THR A 58 -5.40 -1.50 -17.25
CA THR A 58 -4.15 -0.79 -17.51
C THR A 58 -3.50 -1.21 -18.82
N THR A 59 -2.36 -0.62 -19.16
CA THR A 59 -1.53 -0.99 -20.31
C THR A 59 -0.13 -1.40 -19.87
N PHE A 60 0.52 -2.27 -20.63
CA PHE A 60 1.91 -2.64 -20.40
C PHE A 60 2.85 -1.42 -20.46
N GLN A 61 2.52 -0.47 -21.35
CA GLN A 61 3.27 0.77 -21.49
C GLN A 61 3.16 1.63 -20.23
N THR A 62 1.96 1.76 -19.63
CA THR A 62 1.75 2.54 -18.40
C THR A 62 2.53 1.94 -17.23
N ILE A 63 2.48 0.62 -17.08
CA ILE A 63 3.26 -0.08 -16.05
C ILE A 63 4.76 0.17 -16.25
N ASN A 64 5.27 0.04 -17.47
CA ASN A 64 6.67 0.33 -17.77
C ASN A 64 7.07 1.78 -17.48
N GLN A 65 6.17 2.74 -17.72
CA GLN A 65 6.42 4.16 -17.39
C GLN A 65 6.51 4.37 -15.88
N ILE A 66 5.66 3.70 -15.10
CA ILE A 66 5.68 3.78 -13.62
C ILE A 66 6.96 3.16 -13.08
N ILE A 67 7.32 1.95 -13.54
CA ILE A 67 8.53 1.24 -13.11
C ILE A 67 9.80 1.99 -13.57
N GLY A 68 9.74 2.71 -14.70
CA GLY A 68 10.91 3.39 -15.29
C GLY A 68 11.86 2.44 -16.04
N ASN A 69 11.42 1.22 -16.32
CA ASN A 69 12.14 0.19 -17.06
C ASN A 69 11.26 -0.36 -18.20
N THR A 70 11.81 -1.23 -19.03
CA THR A 70 11.08 -1.86 -20.14
C THR A 70 11.06 -3.37 -19.92
N LEU A 71 9.96 -3.87 -19.36
CA LEU A 71 9.67 -5.30 -19.26
C LEU A 71 8.79 -5.70 -20.44
N SER A 72 8.94 -6.93 -20.89
CA SER A 72 8.06 -7.50 -21.93
C SER A 72 6.65 -7.81 -21.34
N PRO A 73 5.61 -7.83 -22.17
CA PRO A 73 4.28 -8.23 -21.74
C PRO A 73 4.24 -9.64 -21.13
N GLU A 74 5.06 -10.54 -21.67
CA GLU A 74 5.16 -11.94 -21.21
C GLU A 74 5.74 -12.00 -19.79
N GLU A 75 6.82 -11.26 -19.52
CA GLU A 75 7.44 -11.18 -18.16
C GLU A 75 6.47 -10.62 -17.14
N MET A 76 5.76 -9.52 -17.47
CA MET A 76 4.76 -8.94 -16.57
C MET A 76 3.62 -9.90 -16.30
N THR A 77 3.12 -10.58 -17.34
CA THR A 77 2.03 -11.54 -17.21
C THR A 77 2.44 -12.74 -16.37
N GLU A 78 3.65 -13.24 -16.53
CA GLU A 78 4.18 -14.34 -15.71
C GLU A 78 4.29 -13.96 -14.24
N ILE A 79 4.82 -12.76 -13.95
CA ILE A 79 4.95 -12.25 -12.59
C ILE A 79 3.57 -12.15 -11.93
N LEU A 80 2.58 -11.56 -12.59
CA LEU A 80 1.25 -11.40 -12.05
C LEU A 80 0.55 -12.75 -11.83
N LYS A 81 0.71 -13.71 -12.75
CA LYS A 81 0.18 -15.07 -12.57
C LYS A 81 0.80 -15.79 -11.38
N ARG A 82 2.10 -15.63 -11.12
CA ARG A 82 2.78 -16.17 -9.95
C ARG A 82 2.23 -15.60 -8.63
N LEU A 83 1.67 -14.41 -8.68
CA LEU A 83 1.00 -13.74 -7.55
C LEU A 83 -0.51 -14.04 -7.48
N ASN A 84 -1.01 -15.00 -8.29
CA ASN A 84 -2.41 -15.40 -8.39
C ASN A 84 -3.37 -14.29 -8.90
N PHE A 85 -2.86 -13.32 -9.65
CA PHE A 85 -3.73 -12.40 -10.39
C PHE A 85 -4.27 -13.08 -11.65
N GLU A 86 -5.55 -12.92 -11.90
CA GLU A 86 -6.14 -13.33 -13.18
C GLU A 86 -6.00 -12.20 -14.19
N ILE A 87 -5.54 -12.55 -15.40
CA ILE A 87 -5.26 -11.55 -16.43
C ILE A 87 -6.11 -11.89 -17.65
N ASP A 88 -6.91 -10.92 -18.06
CA ASP A 88 -7.67 -10.96 -19.30
C ASP A 88 -7.07 -9.94 -20.28
N VAL A 89 -6.48 -10.47 -21.33
CA VAL A 89 -5.96 -9.67 -22.44
C VAL A 89 -7.12 -9.41 -23.38
N THR A 90 -7.80 -8.27 -23.22
CA THR A 90 -8.88 -7.86 -24.10
C THR A 90 -8.38 -7.64 -25.51
N CYS A 91 -9.28 -7.77 -26.51
CA CYS A 91 -8.97 -7.72 -27.94
C CYS A 91 -8.31 -6.43 -28.46
N ASP A 92 -8.20 -5.41 -27.64
CA ASP A 92 -7.36 -4.23 -27.92
C ASP A 92 -5.94 -4.51 -27.44
N GLU A 93 -5.01 -4.66 -28.38
CA GLU A 93 -3.60 -5.04 -28.15
C GLU A 93 -2.84 -4.17 -27.11
N ASN A 94 -3.42 -3.09 -26.64
CA ASN A 94 -2.80 -2.14 -25.73
C ASN A 94 -3.28 -2.23 -24.27
N PHE A 95 -4.46 -2.83 -24.02
CA PHE A 95 -5.03 -2.89 -22.67
C PHE A 95 -5.15 -4.33 -22.18
N PHE A 96 -4.87 -4.52 -20.91
CA PHE A 96 -5.21 -5.75 -20.22
C PHE A 96 -5.97 -5.44 -18.95
N MET A 97 -6.78 -6.39 -18.51
CA MET A 97 -7.54 -6.30 -17.28
C MET A 97 -6.99 -7.31 -16.28
N VAL A 98 -6.74 -6.84 -15.09
CA VAL A 98 -6.25 -7.66 -13.99
C VAL A 98 -7.34 -7.78 -12.93
N THR A 99 -7.75 -9.01 -12.63
CA THR A 99 -8.64 -9.29 -11.50
C THR A 99 -7.77 -9.52 -10.26
N VAL A 100 -7.96 -8.68 -9.26
CA VAL A 100 -7.21 -8.73 -8.00
C VAL A 100 -7.77 -9.83 -7.11
N PRO A 101 -6.93 -10.71 -6.53
CA PRO A 101 -7.39 -11.71 -5.58
C PRO A 101 -8.07 -11.08 -4.36
N ASN A 102 -9.16 -11.65 -3.89
CA ASN A 102 -9.98 -11.09 -2.80
C ASN A 102 -9.24 -10.88 -1.47
N TYR A 103 -8.12 -11.56 -1.26
CA TYR A 103 -7.27 -11.37 -0.06
C TYR A 103 -6.28 -10.21 -0.18
N ARG A 104 -6.17 -9.57 -1.36
CA ARG A 104 -5.27 -8.45 -1.62
C ARG A 104 -6.04 -7.13 -1.64
N HIS A 105 -6.40 -6.64 -0.45
CA HIS A 105 -7.12 -5.37 -0.29
C HIS A 105 -6.22 -4.13 -0.36
N ASP A 106 -4.93 -4.36 -0.42
CA ASP A 106 -3.88 -3.37 -0.56
C ASP A 106 -3.70 -2.90 -2.00
N ILE A 107 -4.21 -3.66 -2.98
CA ILE A 107 -4.09 -3.36 -4.41
C ILE A 107 -5.35 -2.60 -4.86
N ALA A 108 -5.24 -1.30 -5.03
CA ALA A 108 -6.34 -0.43 -5.43
C ALA A 108 -6.25 0.05 -6.88
N ASP A 109 -5.03 0.26 -7.39
CA ASP A 109 -4.81 0.87 -8.70
C ASP A 109 -3.61 0.26 -9.45
N MET A 110 -3.30 0.85 -10.63
CA MET A 110 -2.20 0.39 -11.48
C MET A 110 -0.81 0.66 -10.88
N GLN A 111 -0.69 1.59 -9.96
CA GLN A 111 0.56 1.89 -9.26
C GLN A 111 0.92 0.74 -8.33
N ASP A 112 -0.07 0.22 -7.61
CA ASP A 112 0.09 -0.95 -6.74
C ASP A 112 0.48 -2.20 -7.55
N LEU A 113 -0.14 -2.39 -8.73
CA LEU A 113 0.26 -3.47 -9.66
C LEU A 113 1.70 -3.32 -10.13
N ALA A 114 2.13 -2.09 -10.44
CA ALA A 114 3.51 -1.82 -10.84
C ALA A 114 4.49 -2.12 -9.71
N GLU A 115 4.14 -1.80 -8.46
CA GLU A 115 4.93 -2.13 -7.27
C GLU A 115 5.07 -3.65 -7.08
N GLU A 116 3.98 -4.41 -7.23
CA GLU A 116 4.02 -5.87 -7.15
C GLU A 116 4.92 -6.51 -8.23
N ILE A 117 4.83 -6.01 -9.46
CA ILE A 117 5.70 -6.46 -10.55
C ILE A 117 7.16 -6.14 -10.21
N LEU A 118 7.43 -4.92 -9.76
CA LEU A 118 8.77 -4.48 -9.39
C LEU A 118 9.35 -5.29 -8.24
N ARG A 119 8.54 -5.62 -7.25
CA ARG A 119 8.95 -6.41 -6.08
C ARG A 119 9.49 -7.79 -6.47
N LEU A 120 8.90 -8.46 -7.47
CA LEU A 120 9.37 -9.75 -7.96
C LEU A 120 10.44 -9.64 -9.04
N TYR A 121 10.41 -8.58 -9.86
CA TYR A 121 11.43 -8.31 -10.87
C TYR A 121 12.77 -7.93 -10.21
N GLY A 122 12.72 -7.22 -9.10
CA GLY A 122 13.86 -6.73 -8.34
C GLY A 122 14.21 -5.28 -8.65
N ILE A 123 14.22 -4.46 -7.60
CA ILE A 123 14.50 -3.02 -7.69
C ILE A 123 15.92 -2.72 -8.23
N ASP A 124 16.88 -3.59 -7.93
CA ASP A 124 18.27 -3.45 -8.39
C ASP A 124 18.43 -3.60 -9.92
N SER A 125 17.39 -4.13 -10.58
CA SER A 125 17.36 -4.24 -12.05
C SER A 125 17.04 -2.92 -12.74
N ILE A 126 16.59 -1.90 -11.99
CA ILE A 126 16.28 -0.59 -12.55
C ILE A 126 17.57 0.23 -12.70
N ARG A 127 17.83 0.63 -13.93
CA ARG A 127 18.98 1.52 -14.21
C ARG A 127 18.61 2.96 -13.86
N ALA A 128 19.40 3.57 -12.97
CA ALA A 128 19.28 4.98 -12.68
C ALA A 128 19.47 5.82 -13.96
N LYS A 129 18.58 6.79 -14.18
CA LYS A 129 18.65 7.75 -15.27
C LYS A 129 18.97 9.13 -14.68
N PRO A 130 19.80 9.96 -15.35
CA PRO A 130 20.01 11.32 -14.91
C PRO A 130 18.69 12.08 -14.90
N LEU A 131 18.46 12.87 -13.83
CA LEU A 131 17.32 13.75 -13.78
C LEU A 131 17.48 14.87 -14.81
N ALA A 132 16.49 15.04 -15.68
CA ALA A 132 16.43 16.18 -16.57
C ALA A 132 15.87 17.39 -15.81
N PHE A 133 16.71 18.26 -15.34
CA PHE A 133 16.29 19.52 -14.74
C PHE A 133 16.09 20.57 -15.82
N ARG A 134 14.90 21.18 -15.85
CA ARG A 134 14.74 22.51 -16.42
C ARG A 134 14.87 23.48 -15.26
N GLU A 135 15.95 24.24 -15.24
CA GLU A 135 16.12 25.31 -14.26
C GLU A 135 15.07 26.39 -14.53
N ASN A 136 13.97 26.34 -13.80
CA ASN A 136 13.06 27.46 -13.63
C ASN A 136 13.49 28.22 -12.36
N LEU A 137 14.44 29.12 -12.50
CA LEU A 137 14.87 30.03 -11.44
C LEU A 137 13.75 31.05 -11.14
N ALA A 138 12.69 30.62 -10.54
CA ALA A 138 11.68 31.49 -9.98
C ALA A 138 12.11 31.89 -8.56
N LEU A 139 12.89 32.95 -8.44
CA LEU A 139 13.18 33.63 -7.16
C LEU A 139 11.90 34.31 -6.67
N ASN A 140 10.99 33.49 -6.10
CA ASN A 140 9.74 33.98 -5.55
C ASN A 140 9.86 34.32 -4.05
N THR A 141 8.79 34.85 -3.48
CA THR A 141 8.71 35.19 -2.05
C THR A 141 9.01 33.99 -1.14
N HIS A 142 8.60 32.80 -1.53
CA HIS A 142 8.84 31.57 -0.75
C HIS A 142 10.33 31.22 -0.68
N TYR A 143 11.08 31.40 -1.77
CA TYR A 143 12.52 31.21 -1.77
C TYR A 143 13.24 32.22 -0.84
N ARG A 144 12.82 33.48 -0.86
CA ARG A 144 13.38 34.49 0.06
C ARG A 144 13.10 34.13 1.51
N PHE A 145 11.88 33.71 1.81
CA PHE A 145 11.49 33.27 3.16
C PHE A 145 12.27 32.05 3.61
N TYR A 146 12.44 31.05 2.74
CA TYR A 146 13.26 29.87 3.00
C TYR A 146 14.72 30.26 3.31
N THR A 147 15.30 31.11 2.51
CA THR A 147 16.69 31.60 2.70
C THR A 147 16.84 32.34 4.02
N TYR A 148 15.89 33.23 4.34
CA TYR A 148 15.87 33.96 5.59
C TYR A 148 15.79 33.01 6.80
N ARG A 149 14.87 32.08 6.79
CA ARG A 149 14.71 31.06 7.84
C ARG A 149 16.00 30.28 8.04
N ARG A 150 16.63 29.83 6.95
CA ARG A 150 17.88 29.06 7.02
C ARG A 150 19.02 29.90 7.62
N ASN A 151 19.15 31.14 7.22
CA ASN A 151 20.19 32.04 7.76
C ASN A 151 19.95 32.31 9.24
N LEU A 152 18.71 32.49 9.65
CA LEU A 152 18.36 32.67 11.06
C LEU A 152 18.71 31.39 11.88
N ALA A 153 18.37 30.22 11.39
CA ALA A 153 18.72 28.95 12.03
C ALA A 153 20.25 28.82 12.20
N HIS A 154 21.04 29.14 11.16
CA HIS A 154 22.49 29.08 11.27
C HIS A 154 23.03 30.09 12.29
N SER A 155 22.43 31.29 12.40
CA SER A 155 22.82 32.27 13.40
C SER A 155 22.53 31.80 14.82
N LEU A 156 21.42 31.12 15.04
CA LEU A 156 21.06 30.55 16.34
C LEU A 156 21.97 29.37 16.70
N LEU A 157 22.27 28.49 15.74
CA LEU A 157 23.23 27.41 15.93
C LEU A 157 24.62 27.92 16.34
N ALA A 158 25.07 29.00 15.71
CA ALA A 158 26.35 29.64 16.06
C ALA A 158 26.40 30.24 17.48
N GLN A 159 25.22 30.49 18.08
CA GLN A 159 25.06 30.92 19.47
C GLN A 159 24.92 29.75 20.45
N GLY A 160 25.04 28.50 19.98
CA GLY A 160 24.95 27.30 20.81
C GLY A 160 23.53 26.76 21.03
N LEU A 161 22.55 27.24 20.28
CA LEU A 161 21.19 26.70 20.32
C LEU A 161 21.07 25.48 19.39
N TYR A 162 20.19 24.56 19.72
CA TYR A 162 19.92 23.36 18.93
C TYR A 162 18.51 23.42 18.37
N GLU A 163 18.37 23.09 17.06
CA GLU A 163 17.06 22.94 16.46
C GLU A 163 16.44 21.58 16.86
N CYS A 164 15.21 21.62 17.36
CA CYS A 164 14.45 20.42 17.72
C CYS A 164 13.23 20.31 16.82
N ILE A 165 12.94 19.09 16.37
CA ILE A 165 11.72 18.76 15.67
C ILE A 165 10.82 17.97 16.62
N HIS A 166 9.67 18.54 16.95
CA HIS A 166 8.70 17.93 17.83
C HIS A 166 7.50 17.39 17.05
N TYR A 167 6.77 16.45 17.66
CA TYR A 167 5.47 16.06 17.12
C TYR A 167 4.51 17.24 17.14
N VAL A 168 3.71 17.36 16.07
CA VAL A 168 2.74 18.47 15.91
C VAL A 168 1.60 18.37 16.91
N PHE A 169 1.24 17.13 17.29
CA PHE A 169 0.15 16.86 18.23
C PHE A 169 0.70 16.45 19.59
N ALA A 170 0.22 17.11 20.62
CA ALA A 170 0.44 16.76 22.01
C ALA A 170 -0.90 16.53 22.72
N SER A 171 -0.94 15.69 23.75
CA SER A 171 -2.16 15.51 24.52
C SER A 171 -2.40 16.71 25.42
N SER A 172 -3.66 17.13 25.62
CA SER A 172 -4.01 18.21 26.53
C SER A 172 -3.50 17.95 27.97
N LYS A 173 -3.50 16.67 28.37
CA LYS A 173 -2.99 16.25 29.66
C LYS A 173 -1.50 16.52 29.82
N ASP A 174 -0.69 16.25 28.80
CA ASP A 174 0.76 16.49 28.83
C ASP A 174 1.04 17.99 28.89
N LEU A 175 0.27 18.79 28.15
CA LEU A 175 0.40 20.24 28.15
C LEU A 175 0.10 20.83 29.54
N GLU A 176 -0.95 20.35 30.21
CA GLU A 176 -1.28 20.75 31.58
C GLU A 176 -0.20 20.32 32.59
N GLU A 177 0.29 19.10 32.50
CA GLU A 177 1.33 18.55 33.39
C GLU A 177 2.63 19.34 33.28
N TYR A 178 3.01 19.80 32.10
CA TYR A 178 4.21 20.60 31.85
C TYR A 178 3.98 22.12 32.01
N GLY A 179 2.77 22.54 32.37
CA GLY A 179 2.46 23.94 32.63
C GLY A 179 2.37 24.83 31.38
N PHE A 180 2.12 24.25 30.21
CA PHE A 180 1.86 25.02 29.00
C PHE A 180 0.43 25.60 29.03
N VAL A 181 0.32 26.87 28.67
CA VAL A 181 -0.98 27.53 28.54
C VAL A 181 -1.47 27.39 27.12
N GLN A 182 -2.68 26.89 26.94
CA GLN A 182 -3.34 26.88 25.65
C GLN A 182 -3.62 28.33 25.23
N ILE A 183 -3.15 28.71 24.04
CA ILE A 183 -3.44 30.02 23.45
C ILE A 183 -4.57 29.78 22.43
N ASP A 184 -5.74 30.37 22.65
CA ASP A 184 -6.88 30.33 21.75
C ASP A 184 -6.65 31.17 20.48
#